data_c2b0d169161d546587c2c12993f21c03
#
_entry.id   c2b0d169161d546587c2c12993f21c03
#
_cell.length_a   1.000
_cell.length_b   1.000
_cell.length_c   1.000
_cell.angle_alpha   90.00
_cell.angle_beta   90.00
_cell.angle_gamma   90.00
#
_symmetry.space_group_name_H-M   'P 1'
#
loop_
_entity.id
_entity.type
_entity.pdbx_description
1 polymer ?
#
loop_
_entity_poly.entity_id
_entity_poly.type
_entity_poly.pdbx_seq_one_letter_code
_entity_poly.pdbx_strand_id
1 'polypeptide(L)'
;VHTVRFFPIGNADTCLIELANGRRALFDFADMRESGNVNDKRCDLEKELRDCLGDDKEIDVVAFTHLDTDHCKRAKEVFHLDHAAKYQGGDRIKIKTMWVPASAVLEEGVTGQARTLRTEARHRFLEGKGIRVFSRPDALDDFLKKRNIDPATRRNLITDAGTLCPEFNLEHDGVEFFAHSPFAEHCDGEVIVRNDSALFVQATFEVAGRQTKLILSADVDYETIDSIVRITRRNQNDHRLEWDIINVPHHSSYNSLGPEKGNNETAPTDNLKWLYEEQGRALVQLASAGALLLGRRFVKAASHAPQRLC
;
A
#
# COMPACT_ATOMS: atom_id res chain seq x y z
N VAL A 1 -20.97 0.73 9.16
CA VAL A 1 -20.41 1.64 8.16
C VAL A 1 -18.91 1.37 8.07
N HIS A 2 -18.36 1.25 6.84
CA HIS A 2 -16.90 1.23 6.66
C HIS A 2 -16.37 2.65 6.74
N THR A 3 -15.16 2.80 7.25
CA THR A 3 -14.45 4.08 7.32
C THR A 3 -13.09 3.95 6.64
N VAL A 4 -12.72 4.93 5.83
CA VAL A 4 -11.39 5.04 5.23
C VAL A 4 -10.79 6.35 5.69
N ARG A 5 -9.62 6.28 6.30
CA ARG A 5 -8.93 7.45 6.88
C ARG A 5 -7.53 7.57 6.30
N PHE A 6 -7.26 8.67 5.63
CA PHE A 6 -5.92 9.08 5.22
C PHE A 6 -5.35 10.06 6.25
N PHE A 7 -4.13 9.80 6.72
CA PHE A 7 -3.51 10.64 7.75
C PHE A 7 -2.68 11.77 7.13
N PRO A 8 -2.79 13.00 7.65
CA PRO A 8 -2.05 14.15 7.14
C PRO A 8 -0.61 14.16 7.67
N ILE A 9 0.24 13.32 7.11
CA ILE A 9 1.62 13.07 7.53
C ILE A 9 2.68 13.70 6.62
N GLY A 10 2.26 14.50 5.63
CA GLY A 10 3.13 15.17 4.67
C GLY A 10 3.42 14.30 3.46
N ASN A 11 4.67 14.33 2.97
CA ASN A 11 5.08 13.53 1.82
C ASN A 11 5.37 12.09 2.24
N ALA A 12 4.31 11.34 2.53
CA ALA A 12 4.32 9.95 3.00
C ALA A 12 2.89 9.41 2.93
N ASP A 13 2.72 8.10 2.94
CA ASP A 13 1.42 7.44 2.88
C ASP A 13 1.10 6.66 4.16
N THR A 14 -0.12 6.81 4.63
CA THR A 14 -0.75 5.93 5.64
C THR A 14 -2.27 6.03 5.49
N CYS A 15 -2.91 4.88 5.30
CA CYS A 15 -4.35 4.76 5.17
C CYS A 15 -4.89 3.66 6.08
N LEU A 16 -5.81 3.99 6.99
CA LEU A 16 -6.53 3.03 7.83
C LEU A 16 -7.93 2.79 7.25
N ILE A 17 -8.26 1.52 7.04
CA ILE A 17 -9.59 1.05 6.68
C ILE A 17 -10.18 0.32 7.87
N GLU A 18 -11.31 0.80 8.39
CA GLU A 18 -12.06 0.19 9.47
C GLU A 18 -13.38 -0.35 8.91
N LEU A 19 -13.60 -1.64 9.04
CA LEU A 19 -14.76 -2.32 8.51
C LEU A 19 -15.94 -2.30 9.50
N ALA A 20 -17.14 -2.44 8.97
CA ALA A 20 -18.36 -2.45 9.78
C ALA A 20 -18.41 -3.61 10.81
N ASN A 21 -17.70 -4.70 10.56
CA ASN A 21 -17.56 -5.85 11.46
C ASN A 21 -16.41 -5.70 12.48
N GLY A 22 -15.74 -4.55 12.52
CA GLY A 22 -14.65 -4.24 13.44
C GLY A 22 -13.26 -4.67 12.96
N ARG A 23 -13.15 -5.39 11.83
CA ARG A 23 -11.85 -5.72 11.24
C ARG A 23 -11.18 -4.48 10.65
N ARG A 24 -9.85 -4.51 10.59
CA ARG A 24 -9.05 -3.35 10.15
C ARG A 24 -7.94 -3.74 9.19
N ALA A 25 -7.70 -2.88 8.20
CA ALA A 25 -6.54 -2.95 7.32
C ALA A 25 -5.81 -1.60 7.34
N LEU A 26 -4.52 -1.60 7.58
CA LEU A 26 -3.65 -0.43 7.54
C LEU A 26 -2.71 -0.58 6.34
N PHE A 27 -2.68 0.42 5.47
CA PHE A 27 -1.74 0.50 4.36
C PHE A 27 -0.67 1.53 4.70
N ASP A 28 0.56 1.07 4.81
CA ASP A 28 1.76 1.78 5.23
C ASP A 28 1.66 2.43 6.62
N PHE A 29 2.80 2.73 7.19
CA PHE A 29 2.92 3.47 8.43
C PHE A 29 4.20 4.30 8.41
N ALA A 30 4.08 5.58 8.18
CA ALA A 30 5.22 6.47 8.15
C ALA A 30 5.00 7.69 9.05
N ASP A 31 5.39 7.59 10.31
CA ASP A 31 5.37 8.75 11.21
C ASP A 31 6.49 9.73 10.87
N MET A 32 6.13 10.70 10.05
CA MET A 32 7.06 11.71 9.53
C MET A 32 7.21 12.91 10.46
N ARG A 33 6.39 13.03 11.51
CA ARG A 33 6.40 14.17 12.42
C ARG A 33 7.73 14.30 13.18
N GLU A 34 8.18 15.52 13.33
CA GLU A 34 9.30 15.91 14.16
C GLU A 34 8.78 16.37 15.54
N SER A 35 8.72 15.46 16.50
CA SER A 35 8.10 15.68 17.83
C SER A 35 8.65 16.90 18.60
N GLY A 36 9.89 17.32 18.33
CA GLY A 36 10.49 18.52 18.93
C GLY A 36 10.22 19.83 18.20
N ASN A 37 9.55 19.79 17.03
CA ASN A 37 9.29 20.96 16.20
C ASN A 37 7.85 21.43 16.37
N VAL A 38 7.64 22.50 17.13
CA VAL A 38 6.29 23.08 17.38
C VAL A 38 5.61 23.62 16.12
N ASN A 39 6.35 23.86 15.07
CA ASN A 39 5.83 24.32 13.78
C ASN A 39 5.46 23.18 12.82
N ASP A 40 5.78 21.94 13.17
CA ASP A 40 5.40 20.79 12.39
C ASP A 40 3.88 20.56 12.48
N LYS A 41 3.20 20.66 11.34
CA LYS A 41 1.74 20.51 11.23
C LYS A 41 1.28 19.09 10.93
N ARG A 42 2.23 18.17 10.72
CA ARG A 42 1.91 16.74 10.51
C ARG A 42 1.28 16.18 11.79
N CYS A 43 0.34 15.29 11.63
CA CYS A 43 -0.27 14.62 12.79
C CYS A 43 0.73 13.73 13.53
N ASP A 44 0.47 13.47 14.79
CA ASP A 44 1.14 12.43 15.57
C ASP A 44 0.52 11.09 15.19
N LEU A 45 1.12 10.43 14.19
CA LEU A 45 0.51 9.26 13.57
C LEU A 45 0.31 8.11 14.56
N GLU A 46 1.31 7.87 15.43
CA GLU A 46 1.18 6.82 16.44
C GLU A 46 0.00 7.08 17.38
N LYS A 47 -0.13 8.32 17.87
CA LYS A 47 -1.24 8.72 18.74
C LYS A 47 -2.58 8.60 18.01
N GLU A 48 -2.70 9.16 16.81
CA GLU A 48 -3.93 9.10 16.01
C GLU A 48 -4.36 7.66 15.71
N LEU A 49 -3.40 6.78 15.38
CA LEU A 49 -3.68 5.36 15.14
C LEU A 49 -4.18 4.68 16.42
N ARG A 50 -3.53 4.94 17.56
CA ARG A 50 -3.96 4.38 18.86
C ARG A 50 -5.35 4.89 19.26
N ASP A 51 -5.65 6.16 19.02
CA ASP A 51 -6.98 6.74 19.27
C ASP A 51 -8.05 6.05 18.40
N CYS A 52 -7.75 5.71 17.14
CA CYS A 52 -8.64 4.92 16.28
C CYS A 52 -8.83 3.48 16.77
N LEU A 53 -7.79 2.86 17.32
CA LEU A 53 -7.85 1.47 17.81
C LEU A 53 -8.56 1.37 19.16
N GLY A 54 -8.57 2.42 19.97
CA GLY A 54 -9.08 2.40 21.34
C GLY A 54 -8.32 1.38 22.22
N ASP A 55 -9.04 0.51 22.91
CA ASP A 55 -8.44 -0.53 23.76
C ASP A 55 -7.89 -1.72 22.96
N ASP A 56 -8.24 -1.82 21.67
CA ASP A 56 -7.74 -2.89 20.81
C ASP A 56 -6.29 -2.59 20.41
N LYS A 57 -5.43 -3.56 20.56
CA LYS A 57 -4.01 -3.47 20.23
C LYS A 57 -3.64 -4.38 19.07
N GLU A 58 -4.59 -4.64 18.18
CA GLU A 58 -4.38 -5.55 17.05
C GLU A 58 -5.02 -5.02 15.78
N ILE A 59 -4.32 -5.21 14.65
CA ILE A 59 -4.81 -4.90 13.30
C ILE A 59 -4.79 -6.21 12.49
N ASP A 60 -5.89 -6.49 11.77
CA ASP A 60 -6.02 -7.74 11.00
C ASP A 60 -5.00 -7.82 9.87
N VAL A 61 -4.82 -6.72 9.13
CA VAL A 61 -3.82 -6.61 8.06
C VAL A 61 -3.05 -5.32 8.19
N VAL A 62 -1.73 -5.40 8.17
CA VAL A 62 -0.86 -4.25 7.92
C VAL A 62 -0.08 -4.51 6.64
N ALA A 63 -0.36 -3.73 5.61
CA ALA A 63 0.32 -3.77 4.33
C ALA A 63 1.47 -2.76 4.34
N PHE A 64 2.69 -3.21 4.10
CA PHE A 64 3.79 -2.35 3.70
C PHE A 64 3.92 -2.46 2.18
N THR A 65 3.44 -1.44 1.47
CA THR A 65 3.35 -1.46 0.01
C THR A 65 4.72 -1.60 -0.63
N HIS A 66 5.73 -1.00 -0.02
CA HIS A 66 7.15 -1.20 -0.23
C HIS A 66 7.92 -0.70 1.00
N LEU A 67 9.27 -0.80 1.02
CA LEU A 67 10.05 -0.53 2.22
C LEU A 67 10.83 0.79 2.18
N ASP A 68 10.34 1.79 1.45
CA ASP A 68 10.91 3.13 1.53
C ASP A 68 10.55 3.84 2.83
N THR A 69 11.35 4.82 3.21
CA THR A 69 11.25 5.45 4.53
C THR A 69 9.90 6.14 4.73
N ASP A 70 9.36 6.74 3.71
CA ASP A 70 8.06 7.43 3.71
C ASP A 70 6.85 6.49 3.69
N HIS A 71 7.08 5.17 3.68
CA HIS A 71 6.07 4.12 3.84
C HIS A 71 6.27 3.27 5.09
N CYS A 72 7.44 3.37 5.77
CA CYS A 72 7.72 2.52 6.91
C CYS A 72 8.41 3.21 8.10
N LYS A 73 8.53 4.54 8.10
CA LYS A 73 9.24 5.29 9.15
C LYS A 73 8.60 5.08 10.52
N ARG A 74 9.42 4.70 11.50
CA ARG A 74 9.03 4.38 12.89
C ARG A 74 8.13 3.15 13.07
N ALA A 75 7.85 2.36 12.04
CA ALA A 75 7.03 1.16 12.15
C ALA A 75 7.59 0.16 13.19
N LYS A 76 8.91 -0.04 13.24
CA LYS A 76 9.55 -0.95 14.22
C LYS A 76 9.44 -0.49 15.68
N GLU A 77 9.13 0.78 15.93
CA GLU A 77 8.90 1.33 17.26
C GLU A 77 7.47 1.04 17.74
N VAL A 78 6.52 1.01 16.82
CA VAL A 78 5.07 0.93 17.10
C VAL A 78 4.54 -0.50 17.07
N PHE A 79 4.95 -1.29 16.07
CA PHE A 79 4.41 -2.63 15.89
C PHE A 79 5.14 -3.71 16.69
N HIS A 80 4.38 -4.73 17.11
CA HIS A 80 4.91 -5.98 17.63
C HIS A 80 5.46 -6.80 16.45
N LEU A 81 6.74 -7.17 16.54
CA LEU A 81 7.41 -7.97 15.51
C LEU A 81 7.93 -9.26 16.15
N ASP A 82 7.56 -10.40 15.53
CA ASP A 82 7.79 -11.72 16.10
C ASP A 82 9.26 -12.18 16.06
N HIS A 83 10.05 -11.62 15.15
CA HIS A 83 11.42 -12.08 14.91
C HIS A 83 12.41 -11.74 16.04
N ALA A 84 12.08 -10.87 16.98
CA ALA A 84 13.01 -10.50 18.05
C ALA A 84 12.30 -9.93 19.30
N ALA A 85 12.68 -10.43 20.48
CA ALA A 85 12.08 -10.05 21.78
C ALA A 85 12.05 -8.54 22.06
N LYS A 86 13.03 -7.77 21.56
CA LYS A 86 13.06 -6.30 21.73
C LYS A 86 11.89 -5.57 21.06
N TYR A 87 11.17 -6.23 20.16
CA TYR A 87 10.00 -5.70 19.47
C TYR A 87 8.66 -6.32 19.96
N GLN A 88 8.67 -6.98 21.13
CA GLN A 88 7.52 -7.74 21.66
C GLN A 88 6.97 -7.14 22.98
N GLY A 89 7.13 -5.84 23.21
CA GLY A 89 6.58 -5.17 24.39
C GLY A 89 5.05 -5.08 24.40
N GLY A 90 4.43 -5.03 25.59
CA GLY A 90 2.97 -5.08 25.78
C GLY A 90 2.18 -3.90 25.21
N ASP A 91 2.84 -2.77 24.92
CA ASP A 91 2.18 -1.59 24.34
C ASP A 91 2.27 -1.52 22.81
N ARG A 92 2.87 -2.53 22.19
CA ARG A 92 3.00 -2.59 20.74
C ARG A 92 1.73 -3.10 20.10
N ILE A 93 1.41 -2.51 18.93
CA ILE A 93 0.25 -2.93 18.13
C ILE A 93 0.61 -4.23 17.42
N LYS A 94 -0.21 -5.27 17.60
CA LYS A 94 -0.03 -6.57 16.95
C LYS A 94 -0.52 -6.52 15.51
N ILE A 95 0.17 -7.26 14.64
CA ILE A 95 -0.19 -7.45 13.24
C ILE A 95 -0.60 -8.92 13.08
N LYS A 96 -1.87 -9.21 12.77
CA LYS A 96 -2.30 -10.59 12.48
C LYS A 96 -1.66 -11.07 11.18
N THR A 97 -1.84 -10.33 10.11
CA THR A 97 -1.26 -10.66 8.80
C THR A 97 -0.52 -9.45 8.23
N MET A 98 0.76 -9.63 7.99
CA MET A 98 1.62 -8.63 7.32
C MET A 98 1.54 -8.84 5.81
N TRP A 99 1.14 -7.82 5.06
CA TRP A 99 1.17 -7.82 3.60
C TRP A 99 2.44 -7.15 3.11
N VAL A 100 3.17 -7.80 2.21
CA VAL A 100 4.40 -7.25 1.63
C VAL A 100 4.59 -7.73 0.20
N PRO A 101 5.22 -6.95 -0.68
CA PRO A 101 5.68 -7.45 -1.97
C PRO A 101 6.80 -8.48 -1.79
N ALA A 102 7.00 -9.37 -2.77
CA ALA A 102 8.09 -10.34 -2.75
C ALA A 102 9.47 -9.66 -2.67
N SER A 103 9.61 -8.48 -3.26
CA SER A 103 10.80 -7.63 -3.14
C SER A 103 11.20 -7.36 -1.68
N ALA A 104 10.24 -7.13 -0.79
CA ALA A 104 10.50 -6.91 0.64
C ALA A 104 11.10 -8.14 1.34
N VAL A 105 10.87 -9.34 0.82
CA VAL A 105 11.52 -10.58 1.30
C VAL A 105 12.90 -10.77 0.68
N LEU A 106 13.05 -10.43 -0.61
CA LEU A 106 14.22 -10.77 -1.42
C LEU A 106 15.34 -9.74 -1.34
N GLU A 107 15.01 -8.46 -1.27
CA GLU A 107 15.97 -7.36 -1.32
C GLU A 107 17.09 -7.52 -0.29
N GLU A 108 18.35 -7.36 -0.74
CA GLU A 108 19.52 -7.43 0.11
C GLU A 108 20.11 -6.02 0.34
N GLY A 109 21.02 -5.91 1.31
CA GLY A 109 21.71 -4.63 1.59
C GLY A 109 20.87 -3.56 2.30
N VAL A 110 19.58 -3.80 2.58
CA VAL A 110 18.71 -2.82 3.23
C VAL A 110 19.12 -2.52 4.67
N THR A 111 18.88 -1.29 5.11
CA THR A 111 19.25 -0.78 6.43
C THR A 111 18.06 -0.19 7.19
N GLY A 112 18.24 0.23 8.45
CA GLY A 112 17.22 0.98 9.19
C GLY A 112 15.90 0.25 9.39
N GLN A 113 14.78 0.93 9.11
CA GLN A 113 13.41 0.41 9.23
C GLN A 113 13.18 -0.73 8.24
N ALA A 114 13.57 -0.54 6.98
CA ALA A 114 13.44 -1.52 5.92
C ALA A 114 14.09 -2.86 6.30
N ARG A 115 15.30 -2.85 6.88
CA ARG A 115 15.97 -4.06 7.37
C ARG A 115 15.15 -4.78 8.45
N THR A 116 14.56 -4.04 9.37
CA THR A 116 13.77 -4.63 10.45
C THR A 116 12.50 -5.27 9.91
N LEU A 117 11.77 -4.58 9.05
CA LEU A 117 10.53 -5.11 8.43
C LEU A 117 10.81 -6.27 7.48
N ARG A 118 11.89 -6.20 6.69
CA ARG A 118 12.35 -7.35 5.90
C ARG A 118 12.63 -8.57 6.77
N THR A 119 13.29 -8.36 7.91
CA THR A 119 13.61 -9.47 8.83
C THR A 119 12.34 -10.08 9.38
N GLU A 120 11.35 -9.27 9.72
CA GLU A 120 10.03 -9.74 10.15
C GLU A 120 9.29 -10.49 9.04
N ALA A 121 9.27 -9.95 7.82
CA ALA A 121 8.66 -10.61 6.67
C ALA A 121 9.30 -11.97 6.40
N ARG A 122 10.63 -12.06 6.40
CA ARG A 122 11.37 -13.32 6.26
C ARG A 122 11.03 -14.29 7.38
N HIS A 123 11.01 -13.85 8.63
CA HIS A 123 10.66 -14.68 9.77
C HIS A 123 9.28 -15.30 9.61
N ARG A 124 8.25 -14.49 9.38
CA ARG A 124 6.87 -14.96 9.19
C ARG A 124 6.72 -15.88 7.99
N PHE A 125 7.38 -15.58 6.88
CA PHE A 125 7.35 -16.41 5.67
C PHE A 125 8.00 -17.77 5.88
N LEU A 126 9.12 -17.83 6.62
CA LEU A 126 9.78 -19.07 6.99
C LEU A 126 8.94 -19.88 7.99
N GLU A 127 8.32 -19.24 8.97
CA GLU A 127 7.38 -19.87 9.91
C GLU A 127 6.08 -20.34 9.24
N GLY A 128 5.74 -19.79 8.07
CA GLY A 128 4.57 -20.20 7.31
C GLY A 128 3.24 -19.63 7.81
N LYS A 129 3.24 -18.49 8.51
CA LYS A 129 2.04 -17.87 9.10
C LYS A 129 2.16 -16.36 9.26
N GLY A 130 0.99 -15.69 9.33
CA GLY A 130 0.90 -14.27 9.64
C GLY A 130 1.46 -13.33 8.58
N ILE A 131 1.57 -13.79 7.34
CA ILE A 131 2.08 -13.02 6.21
C ILE A 131 1.34 -13.34 4.92
N ARG A 132 1.23 -12.36 4.05
CA ARG A 132 0.87 -12.47 2.65
C ARG A 132 1.98 -11.84 1.82
N VAL A 133 2.58 -12.62 0.93
CA VAL A 133 3.60 -12.15 0.00
C VAL A 133 2.97 -11.94 -1.37
N PHE A 134 3.14 -10.77 -1.95
CA PHE A 134 2.58 -10.45 -3.26
C PHE A 134 3.60 -10.70 -4.35
N SER A 135 3.17 -11.46 -5.35
CA SER A 135 3.97 -11.96 -6.47
C SER A 135 4.85 -13.17 -6.10
N ARG A 136 5.18 -13.93 -7.14
CA ARG A 136 5.97 -15.16 -7.02
C ARG A 136 7.09 -15.22 -8.07
N PRO A 137 8.15 -14.43 -7.88
CA PRO A 137 9.36 -14.58 -8.69
C PRO A 137 10.08 -15.89 -8.37
N ASP A 138 10.87 -16.41 -9.31
CA ASP A 138 11.66 -17.64 -9.12
C ASP A 138 12.65 -17.52 -7.95
N ALA A 139 13.19 -16.32 -7.72
CA ALA A 139 14.06 -16.02 -6.59
C ALA A 139 13.40 -16.30 -5.22
N LEU A 140 12.05 -16.21 -5.10
CA LEU A 140 11.34 -16.53 -3.87
C LEU A 140 11.34 -18.03 -3.59
N ASP A 141 11.16 -18.86 -4.62
CA ASP A 141 11.29 -20.30 -4.51
C ASP A 141 12.73 -20.70 -4.13
N ASP A 142 13.73 -20.06 -4.73
CA ASP A 142 15.14 -20.28 -4.42
C ASP A 142 15.51 -19.83 -3.00
N PHE A 143 14.92 -18.74 -2.53
CA PHE A 143 15.06 -18.28 -1.15
C PHE A 143 14.60 -19.35 -0.14
N LEU A 144 13.49 -20.07 -0.42
CA LEU A 144 12.97 -21.14 0.42
C LEU A 144 13.85 -22.41 0.30
N LYS A 145 14.20 -22.84 -0.93
CA LYS A 145 15.04 -24.02 -1.17
C LYS A 145 16.40 -23.91 -0.48
N LYS A 146 17.06 -22.73 -0.51
CA LYS A 146 18.32 -22.46 0.20
C LYS A 146 18.20 -22.65 1.72
N ARG A 147 16.99 -22.72 2.27
CA ARG A 147 16.68 -22.94 3.69
C ARG A 147 16.05 -24.29 3.97
N ASN A 148 16.10 -25.20 2.99
CA ASN A 148 15.51 -26.53 3.05
C ASN A 148 13.98 -26.51 3.30
N ILE A 149 13.28 -25.51 2.77
CA ILE A 149 11.82 -25.41 2.80
C ILE A 149 11.30 -25.68 1.40
N ASP A 150 10.35 -26.62 1.28
CA ASP A 150 9.65 -26.85 0.03
C ASP A 150 8.75 -25.65 -0.29
N PRO A 151 8.96 -24.97 -1.44
CA PRO A 151 8.12 -23.83 -1.85
C PRO A 151 6.62 -24.14 -1.90
N ALA A 152 6.25 -25.40 -2.20
CA ALA A 152 4.84 -25.80 -2.25
C ALA A 152 4.12 -25.56 -0.91
N THR A 153 4.83 -25.66 0.22
CA THR A 153 4.29 -25.43 1.58
C THR A 153 4.00 -23.97 1.89
N ARG A 154 4.38 -23.05 1.02
CA ARG A 154 4.19 -21.59 1.19
C ARG A 154 3.27 -20.97 0.14
N ARG A 155 2.75 -21.79 -0.79
CA ARG A 155 1.86 -21.31 -1.88
C ARG A 155 0.61 -20.60 -1.38
N ASN A 156 0.03 -21.06 -0.30
CA ASN A 156 -1.15 -20.44 0.33
C ASN A 156 -0.87 -19.07 0.96
N LEU A 157 0.39 -18.67 1.11
CA LEU A 157 0.80 -17.37 1.63
C LEU A 157 1.11 -16.36 0.52
N ILE A 158 1.00 -16.76 -0.75
CA ILE A 158 1.35 -15.93 -1.90
C ILE A 158 0.08 -15.53 -2.63
N THR A 159 0.01 -14.28 -3.06
CA THR A 159 -1.04 -13.73 -3.92
C THR A 159 -0.38 -13.14 -5.16
N ASP A 160 -0.75 -13.67 -6.33
CA ASP A 160 -0.25 -13.16 -7.60
C ASP A 160 -1.05 -11.93 -8.05
N ALA A 161 -0.42 -11.06 -8.84
CA ALA A 161 -1.11 -9.96 -9.51
C ALA A 161 -2.29 -10.50 -10.35
N GLY A 162 -3.39 -9.76 -10.38
CA GLY A 162 -4.61 -10.18 -11.08
C GLY A 162 -5.54 -11.08 -10.26
N THR A 163 -5.31 -11.22 -8.93
CA THR A 163 -6.11 -12.06 -8.05
C THR A 163 -6.62 -11.33 -6.80
N LEU A 164 -7.65 -11.90 -6.16
CA LEU A 164 -8.18 -11.40 -4.89
C LEU A 164 -7.30 -11.81 -3.71
N CYS A 165 -7.16 -10.91 -2.74
CA CYS A 165 -6.50 -11.19 -1.47
C CYS A 165 -7.46 -11.99 -0.57
N PRO A 166 -7.05 -13.15 -0.05
CA PRO A 166 -7.98 -14.05 0.66
C PRO A 166 -8.36 -13.62 2.08
N GLU A 167 -7.68 -12.61 2.65
CA GLU A 167 -7.94 -12.17 4.03
C GLU A 167 -9.29 -11.47 4.19
N PHE A 168 -9.86 -10.94 3.12
CA PHE A 168 -11.16 -10.25 3.13
C PHE A 168 -12.02 -10.69 1.96
N ASN A 169 -13.34 -10.69 2.16
CA ASN A 169 -14.30 -10.97 1.09
C ASN A 169 -15.59 -10.16 1.28
N LEU A 170 -16.31 -9.93 0.18
CA LEU A 170 -17.52 -9.11 0.19
C LEU A 170 -18.62 -9.69 1.09
N GLU A 171 -18.78 -11.02 1.13
CA GLU A 171 -19.86 -11.68 1.88
C GLU A 171 -19.75 -11.47 3.39
N HIS A 172 -18.54 -11.62 3.95
CA HIS A 172 -18.35 -11.56 5.41
C HIS A 172 -17.85 -10.21 5.90
N ASP A 173 -17.09 -9.51 5.07
CA ASP A 173 -16.41 -8.28 5.46
C ASP A 173 -17.02 -7.03 4.81
N GLY A 174 -17.82 -7.20 3.76
CA GLY A 174 -18.31 -6.10 2.96
C GLY A 174 -17.22 -5.38 2.17
N VAL A 175 -16.05 -6.00 2.06
CA VAL A 175 -14.92 -5.50 1.26
C VAL A 175 -14.12 -6.67 0.69
N GLU A 176 -13.59 -6.49 -0.52
CA GLU A 176 -12.57 -7.35 -1.10
C GLU A 176 -11.42 -6.49 -1.63
N PHE A 177 -10.22 -7.08 -1.71
CA PHE A 177 -9.03 -6.42 -2.25
C PHE A 177 -8.52 -7.21 -3.45
N PHE A 178 -8.33 -6.52 -4.57
CA PHE A 178 -7.77 -7.09 -5.80
C PHE A 178 -6.36 -6.54 -6.03
N ALA A 179 -5.36 -7.43 -6.11
CA ALA A 179 -3.97 -7.05 -6.32
C ALA A 179 -3.68 -6.84 -7.80
N HIS A 180 -3.21 -5.65 -8.19
CA HIS A 180 -2.78 -5.35 -9.56
C HIS A 180 -1.27 -5.52 -9.75
N SER A 181 -0.48 -5.19 -8.74
CA SER A 181 0.98 -5.35 -8.68
C SER A 181 1.41 -5.82 -7.29
N PRO A 182 2.67 -6.26 -7.11
CA PRO A 182 3.77 -6.27 -8.07
C PRO A 182 3.69 -7.40 -9.10
N PHE A 183 4.39 -7.22 -10.22
CA PHE A 183 4.66 -8.31 -11.16
C PHE A 183 5.94 -9.07 -10.74
N ALA A 184 6.03 -10.37 -11.09
CA ALA A 184 7.16 -11.21 -10.70
C ALA A 184 8.50 -10.66 -11.22
N GLU A 185 8.51 -10.16 -12.46
CA GLU A 185 9.69 -9.57 -13.10
C GLU A 185 10.26 -8.35 -12.36
N HIS A 186 9.43 -7.58 -11.65
CA HIS A 186 9.87 -6.45 -10.84
C HIS A 186 10.51 -6.86 -9.51
N CYS A 187 10.37 -8.14 -9.13
CA CYS A 187 10.89 -8.68 -7.87
C CYS A 187 12.07 -9.63 -8.06
N ASP A 188 12.48 -9.94 -9.30
CA ASP A 188 13.46 -11.01 -9.64
C ASP A 188 14.80 -10.46 -10.17
N GLY A 189 15.03 -9.16 -10.09
CA GLY A 189 16.24 -8.52 -10.60
C GLY A 189 17.42 -8.52 -9.61
N GLU A 190 18.66 -8.35 -10.12
CA GLU A 190 19.84 -8.09 -9.27
C GLU A 190 19.70 -6.80 -8.46
N VAL A 191 18.99 -5.80 -9.03
CA VAL A 191 18.65 -4.54 -8.39
C VAL A 191 17.13 -4.42 -8.34
N ILE A 192 16.58 -4.40 -7.13
CA ILE A 192 15.15 -4.20 -6.92
C ILE A 192 14.85 -2.71 -6.89
N VAL A 193 13.98 -2.25 -7.80
CA VAL A 193 13.39 -0.92 -7.76
C VAL A 193 12.10 -1.03 -6.96
N ARG A 194 12.06 -0.42 -5.76
CA ARG A 194 10.96 -0.61 -4.81
C ARG A 194 9.63 -0.08 -5.33
N ASN A 195 9.66 1.05 -6.03
CA ASN A 195 8.45 1.64 -6.61
C ASN A 195 7.82 0.74 -7.67
N ASP A 196 8.62 0.12 -8.55
CA ASP A 196 8.13 -0.81 -9.58
C ASP A 196 7.53 -2.07 -8.96
N SER A 197 8.07 -2.50 -7.82
CA SER A 197 7.60 -3.66 -7.06
C SER A 197 6.60 -3.33 -5.96
N ALA A 198 6.09 -2.09 -5.88
CA ALA A 198 5.13 -1.70 -4.87
C ALA A 198 3.74 -2.32 -5.08
N LEU A 199 3.01 -2.48 -3.99
CA LEU A 199 1.68 -3.08 -3.99
C LEU A 199 0.62 -2.05 -4.42
N PHE A 200 0.00 -2.29 -5.58
CA PHE A 200 -1.14 -1.54 -6.09
C PHE A 200 -2.39 -2.39 -5.97
N VAL A 201 -3.40 -1.93 -5.24
CA VAL A 201 -4.64 -2.68 -4.99
C VAL A 201 -5.90 -1.85 -5.23
N GLN A 202 -6.97 -2.52 -5.70
CA GLN A 202 -8.32 -1.98 -5.64
C GLN A 202 -9.06 -2.60 -4.46
N ALA A 203 -9.59 -1.78 -3.55
CA ALA A 203 -10.57 -2.19 -2.55
C ALA A 203 -11.98 -1.92 -3.09
N THR A 204 -12.82 -2.95 -3.15
CA THR A 204 -14.25 -2.83 -3.47
C THR A 204 -15.05 -3.02 -2.21
N PHE A 205 -15.72 -1.97 -1.74
CA PHE A 205 -16.64 -2.00 -0.61
C PHE A 205 -18.06 -2.22 -1.11
N GLU A 206 -18.86 -3.01 -0.40
CA GLU A 206 -20.27 -3.18 -0.70
C GLU A 206 -21.14 -2.91 0.54
N VAL A 207 -22.06 -1.96 0.41
CA VAL A 207 -23.02 -1.59 1.47
C VAL A 207 -24.42 -1.46 0.85
N ALA A 208 -25.36 -2.25 1.32
CA ALA A 208 -26.74 -2.27 0.84
C ALA A 208 -26.85 -2.38 -0.70
N GLY A 209 -26.04 -3.25 -1.31
CA GLY A 209 -26.01 -3.52 -2.75
C GLY A 209 -25.36 -2.42 -3.59
N ARG A 210 -24.71 -1.45 -2.98
CA ARG A 210 -23.96 -0.40 -3.67
C ARG A 210 -22.46 -0.59 -3.45
N GLN A 211 -21.69 -0.50 -4.53
CA GLN A 211 -20.26 -0.63 -4.48
C GLN A 211 -19.57 0.74 -4.52
N THR A 212 -18.57 0.89 -3.66
CA THR A 212 -17.60 1.99 -3.69
C THR A 212 -16.22 1.40 -3.90
N LYS A 213 -15.47 1.91 -4.87
CA LYS A 213 -14.16 1.40 -5.27
C LYS A 213 -13.06 2.39 -4.92
N LEU A 214 -12.07 1.93 -4.18
CA LEU A 214 -10.89 2.70 -3.78
C LEU A 214 -9.65 2.07 -4.41
N ILE A 215 -8.85 2.87 -5.10
CA ILE A 215 -7.51 2.46 -5.53
C ILE A 215 -6.48 3.02 -4.54
N LEU A 216 -5.65 2.13 -4.00
CA LEU A 216 -4.45 2.42 -3.23
C LEU A 216 -3.25 2.07 -4.13
N SER A 217 -2.54 3.07 -4.58
CA SER A 217 -1.59 2.98 -5.68
C SER A 217 -0.12 2.99 -5.24
N ALA A 218 0.14 3.26 -3.95
CA ALA A 218 1.51 3.40 -3.44
C ALA A 218 2.37 4.35 -4.31
N ASP A 219 3.64 4.04 -4.48
CA ASP A 219 4.60 4.88 -5.22
C ASP A 219 4.94 4.34 -6.61
N VAL A 220 4.04 3.52 -7.19
CA VAL A 220 4.26 2.99 -8.54
C VAL A 220 4.45 4.11 -9.57
N ASP A 221 5.37 3.90 -10.49
CA ASP A 221 5.62 4.82 -11.58
C ASP A 221 4.67 4.63 -12.77
N TYR A 222 4.76 5.52 -13.76
CA TYR A 222 3.88 5.49 -14.94
C TYR A 222 4.05 4.21 -15.77
N GLU A 223 5.24 3.60 -15.83
CA GLU A 223 5.50 2.38 -16.62
C GLU A 223 4.79 1.18 -15.99
N THR A 224 4.85 1.08 -14.67
CA THR A 224 4.13 0.07 -13.91
C THR A 224 2.62 0.23 -14.03
N ILE A 225 2.10 1.47 -13.91
CA ILE A 225 0.66 1.74 -14.09
C ILE A 225 0.22 1.42 -15.52
N ASP A 226 1.01 1.79 -16.53
CA ASP A 226 0.73 1.48 -17.94
C ASP A 226 0.62 -0.04 -18.16
N SER A 227 1.53 -0.79 -17.55
CA SER A 227 1.52 -2.26 -17.57
C SER A 227 0.31 -2.84 -16.85
N ILE A 228 -0.07 -2.30 -15.68
CA ILE A 228 -1.29 -2.68 -14.94
C ILE A 228 -2.51 -2.49 -15.84
N VAL A 229 -2.67 -1.31 -16.43
CA VAL A 229 -3.82 -1.01 -17.30
C VAL A 229 -3.85 -1.94 -18.50
N ARG A 230 -2.73 -2.07 -19.22
CA ARG A 230 -2.61 -2.93 -20.40
C ARG A 230 -2.96 -4.40 -20.10
N ILE A 231 -2.45 -4.95 -18.99
CA ILE A 231 -2.69 -6.35 -18.59
C ILE A 231 -4.14 -6.53 -18.15
N THR A 232 -4.69 -5.62 -17.36
CA THR A 232 -6.06 -5.69 -16.87
C THR A 232 -7.07 -5.64 -18.03
N ARG A 233 -6.88 -4.72 -18.98
CA ARG A 233 -7.73 -4.61 -20.18
C ARG A 233 -7.61 -5.84 -21.09
N ARG A 234 -6.40 -6.35 -21.31
CA ARG A 234 -6.17 -7.58 -22.06
C ARG A 234 -6.92 -8.78 -21.47
N ASN A 235 -7.05 -8.83 -20.16
CA ASN A 235 -7.79 -9.89 -19.46
C ASN A 235 -9.28 -9.58 -19.29
N GLN A 236 -9.81 -8.51 -19.91
CA GLN A 236 -11.22 -8.09 -19.83
C GLN A 236 -11.70 -7.82 -18.40
N ASN A 237 -10.81 -7.32 -17.56
CA ASN A 237 -11.05 -7.01 -16.14
C ASN A 237 -11.14 -5.49 -15.89
N ASP A 238 -11.58 -4.70 -16.86
CA ASP A 238 -11.61 -3.22 -16.79
C ASP A 238 -12.31 -2.72 -15.53
N HIS A 239 -13.35 -3.43 -15.05
CA HIS A 239 -14.07 -3.13 -13.82
C HIS A 239 -13.20 -3.13 -12.56
N ARG A 240 -12.01 -3.78 -12.61
CA ARG A 240 -11.01 -3.78 -11.53
C ARG A 240 -10.15 -2.51 -11.53
N LEU A 241 -10.27 -1.65 -12.54
CA LEU A 241 -9.63 -0.34 -12.60
C LEU A 241 -10.63 0.82 -12.46
N GLU A 242 -11.94 0.54 -12.34
CA GLU A 242 -12.90 1.56 -11.95
C GLU A 242 -12.60 2.07 -10.53
N TRP A 243 -12.81 3.35 -10.29
CA TRP A 243 -12.62 3.94 -8.97
C TRP A 243 -13.61 5.08 -8.70
N ASP A 244 -13.99 5.19 -7.43
CA ASP A 244 -14.70 6.33 -6.86
C ASP A 244 -13.72 7.24 -6.12
N ILE A 245 -12.69 6.62 -5.52
CA ILE A 245 -11.59 7.28 -4.81
C ILE A 245 -10.28 6.67 -5.29
N ILE A 246 -9.30 7.50 -5.59
CA ILE A 246 -7.94 7.05 -5.90
C ILE A 246 -6.91 7.83 -5.08
N ASN A 247 -6.02 7.10 -4.41
CA ASN A 247 -4.79 7.69 -3.87
C ASN A 247 -3.86 7.95 -5.05
N VAL A 248 -3.48 9.22 -5.24
CA VAL A 248 -2.61 9.60 -6.36
C VAL A 248 -1.20 9.04 -6.12
N PRO A 249 -0.65 8.25 -7.06
CA PRO A 249 0.61 7.57 -6.85
C PRO A 249 1.78 8.50 -6.56
N HIS A 250 2.76 7.98 -5.81
CA HIS A 250 4.07 8.59 -5.58
C HIS A 250 3.96 10.07 -5.17
N HIS A 251 3.09 10.33 -4.19
CA HIS A 251 2.86 11.67 -3.61
C HIS A 251 2.61 12.76 -4.67
N SER A 252 1.94 12.40 -5.78
CA SER A 252 1.72 13.28 -6.93
C SER A 252 2.99 13.63 -7.71
N SER A 253 4.00 12.74 -7.71
CA SER A 253 5.18 12.89 -8.54
C SER A 253 4.82 12.82 -10.03
N TYR A 254 5.51 13.57 -10.85
CA TYR A 254 5.33 13.49 -12.30
C TYR A 254 5.68 12.10 -12.86
N ASN A 255 6.61 11.38 -12.22
CA ASN A 255 6.99 10.01 -12.58
C ASN A 255 5.83 9.01 -12.55
N SER A 256 4.76 9.32 -11.84
CA SER A 256 3.55 8.50 -11.84
C SER A 256 2.52 8.88 -12.92
N LEU A 257 2.85 9.84 -13.79
CA LEU A 257 1.99 10.29 -14.89
C LEU A 257 2.61 10.06 -16.25
N GLY A 258 3.92 10.27 -16.40
CA GLY A 258 4.59 10.17 -17.69
C GLY A 258 6.10 10.32 -17.60
N PRO A 259 6.82 10.09 -18.73
CA PRO A 259 8.28 10.06 -18.76
C PRO A 259 8.92 11.44 -18.56
N GLU A 260 8.19 12.52 -18.85
CA GLU A 260 8.74 13.87 -18.81
C GLU A 260 7.89 14.78 -17.94
N LYS A 261 8.55 15.56 -17.08
CA LYS A 261 7.89 16.51 -16.18
C LYS A 261 7.06 17.56 -16.92
N GLY A 262 7.48 17.95 -18.12
CA GLY A 262 6.94 19.11 -18.84
C GLY A 262 7.29 20.44 -18.17
N ASN A 263 7.00 21.56 -18.86
CA ASN A 263 7.28 22.90 -18.34
C ASN A 263 6.16 23.40 -17.39
N ASN A 264 4.90 23.10 -17.73
CA ASN A 264 3.72 23.53 -16.97
C ASN A 264 2.93 22.36 -16.39
N GLU A 265 2.83 21.26 -17.15
CA GLU A 265 2.09 20.05 -16.78
C GLU A 265 2.80 18.82 -17.35
N THR A 266 2.58 17.68 -16.72
CA THR A 266 3.04 16.38 -17.21
C THR A 266 1.96 15.80 -18.11
N ALA A 267 2.32 15.41 -19.33
CA ALA A 267 1.42 14.68 -20.21
C ALA A 267 1.36 13.20 -19.80
N PRO A 268 0.18 12.68 -19.40
CA PRO A 268 0.05 11.27 -19.07
C PRO A 268 0.15 10.41 -20.34
N THR A 269 0.58 9.14 -20.17
CA THR A 269 0.45 8.14 -21.24
C THR A 269 -1.02 7.87 -21.55
N ASP A 270 -1.32 7.28 -22.71
CA ASP A 270 -2.72 6.98 -23.11
C ASP A 270 -3.43 6.07 -22.11
N ASN A 271 -2.74 5.08 -21.56
CA ASN A 271 -3.30 4.18 -20.56
C ASN A 271 -3.57 4.87 -19.22
N LEU A 272 -2.69 5.76 -18.80
CA LEU A 272 -2.90 6.55 -17.57
C LEU A 272 -4.04 7.56 -17.78
N LYS A 273 -4.11 8.17 -18.96
CA LYS A 273 -5.22 9.05 -19.30
C LYS A 273 -6.55 8.30 -19.24
N TRP A 274 -6.60 7.08 -19.82
CA TRP A 274 -7.77 6.22 -19.73
C TRP A 274 -8.13 5.89 -18.27
N LEU A 275 -7.16 5.50 -17.44
CA LEU A 275 -7.39 5.20 -16.02
C LEU A 275 -7.98 6.39 -15.27
N TYR A 276 -7.42 7.58 -15.45
CA TYR A 276 -7.79 8.74 -14.66
C TYR A 276 -9.04 9.47 -15.19
N GLU A 277 -9.26 9.48 -16.51
CA GLU A 277 -10.35 10.23 -17.13
C GLU A 277 -11.60 9.37 -17.41
N GLU A 278 -11.41 8.07 -17.73
CA GLU A 278 -12.51 7.20 -18.17
C GLU A 278 -12.98 6.22 -17.09
N GLN A 279 -12.08 5.80 -16.17
CA GLN A 279 -12.42 4.82 -15.13
C GLN A 279 -12.91 5.46 -13.83
N GLY A 280 -12.75 6.76 -13.66
CA GLY A 280 -13.27 7.48 -12.51
C GLY A 280 -14.79 7.58 -12.53
N ARG A 281 -15.46 6.97 -11.54
CA ARG A 281 -16.93 6.98 -11.40
C ARG A 281 -17.43 8.16 -10.59
N ALA A 282 -16.69 8.55 -9.56
CA ALA A 282 -16.89 9.76 -8.77
C ALA A 282 -15.53 10.46 -8.62
N LEU A 283 -15.52 11.78 -8.48
CA LEU A 283 -14.31 12.56 -8.71
C LEU A 283 -13.59 12.90 -7.40
N VAL A 284 -13.08 11.91 -6.69
CA VAL A 284 -12.23 12.15 -5.51
C VAL A 284 -10.84 11.57 -5.74
N GLN A 285 -9.87 12.45 -5.96
CA GLN A 285 -8.45 12.11 -6.00
C GLN A 285 -7.80 12.59 -4.72
N LEU A 286 -7.14 11.71 -3.98
CA LEU A 286 -6.44 12.02 -2.75
C LEU A 286 -4.94 12.03 -3.01
N ALA A 287 -4.31 13.17 -2.79
CA ALA A 287 -2.87 13.31 -2.80
C ALA A 287 -2.35 13.37 -1.36
N SER A 288 -1.39 12.53 -1.01
CA SER A 288 -0.76 12.50 0.31
C SER A 288 -0.09 13.82 0.70
N ALA A 289 0.27 14.64 -0.27
CA ALA A 289 0.79 16.00 -0.07
C ALA A 289 -0.24 17.04 0.44
N GLY A 290 -1.44 16.61 0.87
CA GLY A 290 -2.43 17.48 1.52
C GLY A 290 -3.34 18.26 0.57
N ALA A 291 -3.51 17.83 -0.68
CA ALA A 291 -4.44 18.44 -1.63
C ALA A 291 -5.57 17.49 -1.98
N LEU A 292 -6.80 17.92 -1.76
CA LEU A 292 -8.00 17.30 -2.30
C LEU A 292 -8.21 17.87 -3.72
N LEU A 293 -8.10 17.04 -4.74
CA LEU A 293 -8.38 17.46 -6.12
C LEU A 293 -9.81 17.05 -6.50
N LEU A 294 -10.68 18.03 -6.69
CA LEU A 294 -12.03 17.85 -7.19
C LEU A 294 -12.05 18.25 -8.68
N GLY A 295 -12.31 17.31 -9.59
CA GLY A 295 -12.60 17.63 -10.99
C GLY A 295 -11.77 16.85 -12.03
N ARG A 296 -12.26 16.84 -13.28
CA ARG A 296 -11.70 16.12 -14.44
C ARG A 296 -10.40 16.71 -15.02
N ARG A 297 -9.66 17.53 -14.29
CA ARG A 297 -8.39 18.09 -14.76
C ARG A 297 -7.32 17.94 -13.69
N PHE A 298 -6.19 17.36 -14.08
CA PHE A 298 -4.98 17.42 -13.31
C PHE A 298 -4.48 18.87 -13.25
N VAL A 299 -4.66 19.51 -12.10
CA VAL A 299 -4.00 20.77 -11.83
C VAL A 299 -2.81 20.48 -10.92
N LYS A 300 -1.63 20.93 -11.34
CA LYS A 300 -0.40 20.82 -10.55
C LYS A 300 -0.67 21.31 -9.12
N ALA A 301 -0.56 20.42 -8.14
CA ALA A 301 -0.55 20.83 -6.75
C ALA A 301 0.72 21.66 -6.52
N ALA A 302 0.54 22.98 -6.38
CA ALA A 302 1.61 23.85 -5.92
C ALA A 302 1.92 23.48 -4.46
N SER A 303 3.18 23.28 -4.14
CA SER A 303 3.70 23.14 -2.79
C SER A 303 3.37 24.40 -1.98
N HIS A 304 2.27 24.45 -1.25
CA HIS A 304 2.00 25.45 -0.19
C HIS A 304 0.87 24.99 0.72
N ALA A 305 1.16 24.97 1.99
CA ALA A 305 0.37 25.02 3.23
C ALA A 305 -1.09 24.49 3.27
N PRO A 306 -1.47 23.78 4.34
CA PRO A 306 -2.77 23.13 4.49
C PRO A 306 -3.90 24.15 4.63
N GLN A 307 -4.91 24.05 3.75
CA GLN A 307 -6.20 24.70 4.00
C GLN A 307 -7.09 23.73 4.77
N ARG A 308 -7.59 24.19 5.93
CA ARG A 308 -8.58 23.47 6.73
C ARG A 308 -9.89 23.41 5.95
N LEU A 309 -10.45 22.23 5.82
CA LEU A 309 -11.88 22.07 5.59
C LEU A 309 -12.56 21.87 6.96
N CYS A 310 -13.45 22.80 7.30
CA CYS A 310 -14.40 22.64 8.39
C CYS A 310 -15.51 21.65 7.98
#